data_15ae8606b9538fc32c49b8dfe0a5bda5
#
_entry.id   15ae8606b9538fc32c49b8dfe0a5bda5
#
_cell.length_a   1.000
_cell.length_b   1.000
_cell.length_c   1.000
_cell.angle_alpha   90.00
_cell.angle_beta   90.00
_cell.angle_gamma   90.00
#
_symmetry.space_group_name_H-M   'P 1'
#
loop_
_entity.id
_entity.type
_entity.pdbx_description
1 polymer ?
#
loop_
_entity_poly.entity_id
_entity_poly.type
_entity_poly.pdbx_seq_one_letter_code
_entity_poly.pdbx_strand_id
1 'polypeptide(L)'
;MVKETIKYIGFDDQEREEDFYFNLNKTELMEAEFAVPGGLSNAFEKAIKAKNIAAVVFMFRDLLWRAYGEKTTDGRGFHKDPQLTRAFVETPAYDKLFMQLVTEEEKARVFLENLMPKDLLAEAKKTAPASLQAL
;
A
#
# COMPACT_ATOMS: atom_id res chain seq x y z
N MET A 1 -2.66 9.43 -3.67
CA MET A 1 -1.59 8.66 -4.35
C MET A 1 -0.26 8.89 -3.65
N VAL A 2 0.51 7.85 -3.47
CA VAL A 2 1.82 7.91 -2.82
C VAL A 2 2.91 7.78 -3.87
N LYS A 3 3.90 8.67 -3.82
CA LYS A 3 5.11 8.58 -4.63
C LYS A 3 6.27 8.24 -3.72
N GLU A 4 6.99 7.15 -4.05
CA GLU A 4 8.21 6.77 -3.36
C GLU A 4 9.38 6.89 -4.33
N THR A 5 10.33 7.76 -3.98
CA THR A 5 11.58 7.90 -4.73
C THR A 5 12.61 6.99 -4.07
N ILE A 6 13.09 6.01 -4.80
CA ILE A 6 13.96 4.97 -4.25
C ILE A 6 15.31 4.97 -4.97
N LYS A 7 16.38 5.09 -4.20
CA LYS A 7 17.74 4.92 -4.69
C LYS A 7 18.16 3.48 -4.44
N TYR A 8 18.61 2.81 -5.47
CA TYR A 8 19.00 1.41 -5.36
C TYR A 8 20.05 1.06 -6.42
N ILE A 9 20.69 -0.09 -6.23
CA ILE A 9 21.64 -0.63 -7.19
C ILE A 9 20.95 -1.76 -7.94
N GLY A 10 20.83 -1.62 -9.26
CA GLY A 10 20.20 -2.62 -10.10
C GLY A 10 21.03 -3.89 -10.21
N PHE A 11 20.46 -4.92 -10.81
CA PHE A 11 21.18 -6.18 -11.04
C PHE A 11 22.34 -6.03 -12.04
N ASP A 12 22.39 -4.92 -12.76
CA ASP A 12 23.50 -4.54 -13.64
C ASP A 12 24.60 -3.75 -12.90
N ASP A 13 24.53 -3.69 -11.57
CA ASP A 13 25.46 -2.95 -10.70
C ASP A 13 25.44 -1.43 -10.94
N GLN A 14 24.41 -0.91 -11.61
CA GLN A 14 24.26 0.53 -11.83
C GLN A 14 23.40 1.16 -10.75
N GLU A 15 23.82 2.34 -10.29
CA GLU A 15 23.01 3.13 -9.37
C GLU A 15 21.80 3.71 -10.11
N ARG A 16 20.65 3.64 -9.48
CA ARG A 16 19.40 4.18 -10.03
C ARG A 16 18.66 4.94 -8.96
N GLU A 17 17.95 5.98 -9.38
CA GLU A 17 16.99 6.67 -8.55
C GLU A 17 15.72 6.79 -9.36
N GLU A 18 14.66 6.10 -8.93
CA GLU A 18 13.41 6.04 -9.67
C GLU A 18 12.22 6.31 -8.77
N ASP A 19 11.15 6.85 -9.37
CA ASP A 19 9.91 7.11 -8.67
C ASP A 19 8.94 5.98 -8.91
N PHE A 20 8.35 5.48 -7.82
CA PHE A 20 7.33 4.45 -7.86
C PHE A 20 6.04 4.99 -7.26
N TYR A 21 4.91 4.61 -7.84
CA TYR A 21 3.61 5.17 -7.46
C TYR A 21 2.68 4.10 -6.94
N PHE A 22 1.93 4.47 -5.91
CA PHE A 22 0.97 3.59 -5.27
C PHE A 22 -0.34 4.35 -5.09
N ASN A 23 -1.43 3.72 -5.45
CA ASN A 23 -2.75 4.33 -5.32
C ASN A 23 -3.81 3.28 -5.07
N LEU A 24 -4.73 3.61 -4.16
CA LEU A 24 -5.96 2.85 -3.98
C LEU A 24 -7.11 3.83 -4.19
N ASN A 25 -8.00 3.53 -5.14
CA ASN A 25 -9.19 4.34 -5.33
C ASN A 25 -10.23 4.01 -4.24
N LYS A 26 -11.31 4.80 -4.17
CA LYS A 26 -12.32 4.63 -3.12
C LYS A 26 -12.92 3.23 -3.10
N THR A 27 -13.18 2.66 -4.26
CA THR A 27 -13.73 1.31 -4.38
C THR A 27 -12.77 0.27 -3.81
N GLU A 28 -11.50 0.37 -4.20
CA GLU A 28 -10.47 -0.55 -3.72
C GLU A 28 -10.25 -0.42 -2.21
N LEU A 29 -10.28 0.81 -1.69
CA LEU A 29 -10.17 1.05 -0.25
C LEU A 29 -11.34 0.43 0.51
N MET A 30 -12.54 0.59 0.00
CA MET A 30 -13.74 0.03 0.60
C MET A 30 -13.67 -1.50 0.62
N GLU A 31 -13.30 -2.10 -0.50
CA GLU A 31 -13.15 -3.55 -0.59
C GLU A 31 -12.09 -4.07 0.39
N ALA A 32 -10.94 -3.39 0.46
CA ALA A 32 -9.86 -3.78 1.37
C ALA A 32 -10.28 -3.62 2.84
N GLU A 33 -11.00 -2.53 3.15
CA GLU A 33 -11.46 -2.27 4.52
C GLU A 33 -12.43 -3.35 5.00
N PHE A 34 -13.38 -3.74 4.14
CA PHE A 34 -14.39 -4.73 4.52
C PHE A 34 -13.95 -6.18 4.33
N ALA A 35 -12.81 -6.43 3.70
CA ALA A 35 -12.25 -7.77 3.56
C ALA A 35 -11.65 -8.29 4.87
N VAL A 36 -11.33 -7.41 5.81
CA VAL A 36 -10.69 -7.76 7.08
C VAL A 36 -11.65 -7.44 8.24
N PRO A 37 -11.94 -8.42 9.11
CA PRO A 37 -12.78 -8.16 10.28
C PRO A 37 -12.23 -7.03 11.14
N GLY A 38 -13.06 -6.05 11.47
CA GLY A 38 -12.67 -4.87 12.24
C GLY A 38 -12.00 -3.78 11.41
N GLY A 39 -11.80 -4.00 10.10
CA GLY A 39 -11.22 -3.03 9.17
C GLY A 39 -9.72 -3.17 9.00
N LEU A 40 -9.27 -2.92 7.78
CA LEU A 40 -7.85 -3.06 7.41
C LEU A 40 -6.96 -2.07 8.16
N SER A 41 -7.39 -0.79 8.26
CA SER A 41 -6.63 0.25 8.96
C SER A 41 -6.37 -0.12 10.41
N ASN A 42 -7.41 -0.61 11.09
CA ASN A 42 -7.31 -1.02 12.48
C ASN A 42 -6.41 -2.24 12.64
N ALA A 43 -6.48 -3.18 11.71
CA ALA A 43 -5.61 -4.37 11.72
C ALA A 43 -4.14 -3.98 11.56
N PHE A 44 -3.82 -3.04 10.67
CA PHE A 44 -2.47 -2.52 10.51
C PHE A 44 -1.97 -1.84 11.79
N GLU A 45 -2.78 -0.95 12.37
CA GLU A 45 -2.39 -0.27 13.61
C GLU A 45 -2.09 -1.25 14.73
N LYS A 46 -2.95 -2.26 14.90
CA LYS A 46 -2.75 -3.29 15.93
C LYS A 46 -1.47 -4.08 15.69
N ALA A 47 -1.23 -4.49 14.45
CA ALA A 47 -0.04 -5.26 14.11
C ALA A 47 1.24 -4.46 14.36
N ILE A 48 1.25 -3.18 13.98
CA ILE A 48 2.40 -2.30 14.17
C ILE A 48 2.66 -2.08 15.68
N LYS A 49 1.62 -1.77 16.45
CA LYS A 49 1.74 -1.54 17.90
C LYS A 49 2.19 -2.78 18.64
N ALA A 50 1.67 -3.94 18.25
CA ALA A 50 2.04 -5.21 18.87
C ALA A 50 3.39 -5.74 18.39
N LYS A 51 4.00 -5.08 17.42
CA LYS A 51 5.24 -5.51 16.77
C LYS A 51 5.14 -6.94 16.24
N ASN A 52 3.96 -7.26 15.71
CA ASN A 52 3.71 -8.54 15.08
C ASN A 52 4.25 -8.51 13.65
N ILE A 53 5.54 -8.81 13.51
CA ILE A 53 6.27 -8.68 12.26
C ILE A 53 5.67 -9.56 11.17
N ALA A 54 5.26 -10.78 11.49
CA ALA A 54 4.67 -11.68 10.50
C ALA A 54 3.40 -11.09 9.89
N ALA A 55 2.50 -10.55 10.72
CA ALA A 55 1.29 -9.91 10.23
C ALA A 55 1.61 -8.68 9.38
N VAL A 56 2.55 -7.84 9.82
CA VAL A 56 2.96 -6.64 9.10
C VAL A 56 3.52 -6.99 7.71
N VAL A 57 4.37 -8.02 7.65
CA VAL A 57 4.97 -8.48 6.38
C VAL A 57 3.91 -8.87 5.37
N PHE A 58 2.96 -9.73 5.77
CA PHE A 58 1.93 -10.20 4.84
C PHE A 58 0.94 -9.12 4.45
N MET A 59 0.60 -8.24 5.39
CA MET A 59 -0.33 -7.15 5.12
C MET A 59 0.29 -6.12 4.15
N PHE A 60 1.56 -5.76 4.33
CA PHE A 60 2.22 -4.84 3.41
C PHE A 60 2.45 -5.46 2.03
N ARG A 61 2.76 -6.75 1.98
CA ARG A 61 2.87 -7.43 0.69
C ARG A 61 1.58 -7.30 -0.10
N ASP A 62 0.47 -7.66 0.49
CA ASP A 62 -0.83 -7.60 -0.18
C ASP A 62 -1.20 -6.18 -0.57
N LEU A 63 -0.93 -5.22 0.33
CA LEU A 63 -1.25 -3.82 0.08
C LEU A 63 -0.42 -3.25 -1.07
N LEU A 64 0.89 -3.47 -1.07
CA LEU A 64 1.77 -2.98 -2.13
C LEU A 64 1.40 -3.57 -3.49
N TRP A 65 1.08 -4.85 -3.53
CA TRP A 65 0.68 -5.51 -4.78
C TRP A 65 -0.62 -4.95 -5.31
N ARG A 66 -1.56 -4.58 -4.45
CA ARG A 66 -2.83 -3.98 -4.85
C ARG A 66 -2.67 -2.53 -5.29
N ALA A 67 -1.76 -1.80 -4.66
CA ALA A 67 -1.64 -0.36 -4.83
C ALA A 67 -0.69 0.05 -5.96
N TYR A 68 0.28 -0.79 -6.31
CA TYR A 68 1.28 -0.44 -7.32
C TYR A 68 0.68 -0.27 -8.70
N GLY A 69 1.15 0.72 -9.42
CA GLY A 69 0.77 0.95 -10.80
C GLY A 69 1.59 2.05 -11.44
N GLU A 70 1.23 2.36 -12.67
CA GLU A 70 1.89 3.41 -13.44
C GLU A 70 0.86 4.41 -13.94
N LYS A 71 1.19 5.69 -13.84
CA LYS A 71 0.35 6.75 -14.42
C LYS A 71 0.42 6.68 -15.94
N THR A 72 -0.72 6.88 -16.60
CA THR A 72 -0.71 7.06 -18.05
C THR A 72 -0.08 8.41 -18.38
N THR A 73 0.49 8.53 -19.60
CA THR A 73 1.18 9.75 -20.02
C THR A 73 0.26 10.96 -20.05
N ASP A 74 -1.03 10.75 -20.34
CA ASP A 74 -2.03 11.82 -20.37
C ASP A 74 -2.64 12.15 -18.99
N GLY A 75 -2.22 11.42 -17.94
CA GLY A 75 -2.70 11.64 -16.59
C GLY A 75 -4.12 11.19 -16.30
N ARG A 76 -4.80 10.58 -17.25
CA ARG A 76 -6.19 10.17 -17.08
C ARG A 76 -6.36 8.85 -16.33
N GLY A 77 -5.35 8.00 -16.39
CA GLY A 77 -5.46 6.68 -15.81
C GLY A 77 -4.27 6.31 -14.95
N PHE A 78 -4.51 5.38 -14.04
CA PHE A 78 -3.48 4.73 -13.26
C PHE A 78 -3.55 3.25 -13.61
N HIS A 79 -2.57 2.79 -14.35
CA HIS A 79 -2.58 1.45 -14.92
C HIS A 79 -2.07 0.42 -13.92
N LYS A 80 -2.91 -0.53 -13.57
CA LYS A 80 -2.58 -1.66 -12.72
C LYS A 80 -2.68 -2.94 -13.53
N ASP A 81 -1.57 -3.65 -13.62
CA ASP A 81 -1.47 -4.87 -14.41
C ASP A 81 -0.62 -5.87 -13.63
N PRO A 82 -1.03 -7.15 -13.53
CA PRO A 82 -0.23 -8.15 -12.83
C PRO A 82 1.20 -8.27 -13.33
N GLN A 83 1.43 -8.05 -14.62
CA GLN A 83 2.79 -8.09 -15.18
C GLN A 83 3.63 -6.89 -14.72
N LEU A 84 3.05 -5.70 -14.64
CA LEU A 84 3.73 -4.53 -14.11
C LEU A 84 4.09 -4.71 -12.65
N THR A 85 3.15 -5.21 -11.87
CA THR A 85 3.38 -5.49 -10.45
C THR A 85 4.49 -6.52 -10.28
N ARG A 86 4.47 -7.58 -11.06
CA ARG A 86 5.49 -8.62 -11.00
C ARG A 86 6.87 -8.07 -11.35
N ALA A 87 6.95 -7.24 -12.39
CA ALA A 87 8.21 -6.60 -12.78
C ALA A 87 8.76 -5.74 -11.65
N PHE A 88 7.90 -4.99 -10.97
CA PHE A 88 8.30 -4.16 -9.84
C PHE A 88 8.80 -5.00 -8.65
N VAL A 89 8.05 -6.04 -8.26
CA VAL A 89 8.43 -6.84 -7.07
C VAL A 89 9.69 -7.66 -7.28
N GLU A 90 10.11 -7.82 -8.52
CA GLU A 90 11.36 -8.49 -8.86
C GLU A 90 12.57 -7.56 -8.82
N THR A 91 12.38 -6.25 -8.54
CA THR A 91 13.47 -5.27 -8.49
C THR A 91 14.06 -5.13 -7.09
N PRO A 92 15.35 -4.75 -6.99
CA PRO A 92 15.93 -4.38 -5.70
C PRO A 92 15.25 -3.17 -5.06
N ALA A 93 14.59 -2.32 -5.85
CA ALA A 93 13.83 -1.19 -5.34
C ALA A 93 12.69 -1.64 -4.43
N TYR A 94 11.94 -2.66 -4.86
CA TYR A 94 10.86 -3.23 -4.06
C TYR A 94 11.40 -3.80 -2.75
N ASP A 95 12.47 -4.55 -2.81
CA ASP A 95 13.09 -5.13 -1.63
C ASP A 95 13.46 -4.05 -0.61
N LYS A 96 14.07 -2.97 -1.08
CA LYS A 96 14.48 -1.86 -0.22
C LYS A 96 13.27 -1.18 0.43
N LEU A 97 12.23 -0.86 -0.35
CA LEU A 97 11.02 -0.25 0.17
C LEU A 97 10.31 -1.17 1.17
N PHE A 98 10.18 -2.44 0.80
CA PHE A 98 9.52 -3.42 1.64
C PHE A 98 10.19 -3.54 3.01
N MET A 99 11.51 -3.66 3.02
CA MET A 99 12.27 -3.75 4.27
C MET A 99 12.10 -2.50 5.12
N GLN A 100 12.08 -1.32 4.51
CA GLN A 100 11.82 -0.08 5.25
C GLN A 100 10.44 -0.09 5.90
N LEU A 101 9.42 -0.54 5.17
CA LEU A 101 8.04 -0.55 5.68
C LEU A 101 7.85 -1.54 6.82
N VAL A 102 8.53 -2.68 6.80
CA VAL A 102 8.35 -3.69 7.84
C VAL A 102 9.27 -3.48 9.05
N THR A 103 10.32 -2.67 8.93
CA THR A 103 11.27 -2.44 10.02
C THR A 103 11.19 -1.05 10.64
N GLU A 104 10.68 -0.07 9.91
CA GLU A 104 10.59 1.32 10.39
C GLU A 104 9.13 1.67 10.64
N GLU A 105 8.73 1.68 11.90
CA GLU A 105 7.34 1.92 12.31
C GLU A 105 6.80 3.25 11.78
N GLU A 106 7.59 4.31 11.89
CA GLU A 106 7.17 5.65 11.45
C GLU A 106 6.98 5.71 9.93
N LYS A 107 7.89 5.11 9.18
CA LYS A 107 7.79 5.02 7.73
C LYS A 107 6.51 4.29 7.32
N ALA A 108 6.22 3.18 7.97
CA ALA A 108 5.01 2.39 7.73
C ALA A 108 3.76 3.22 8.01
N ARG A 109 3.75 3.95 9.13
CA ARG A 109 2.60 4.76 9.53
C ARG A 109 2.33 5.88 8.53
N VAL A 110 3.37 6.60 8.13
CA VAL A 110 3.24 7.69 7.15
C VAL A 110 2.78 7.17 5.80
N PHE A 111 3.33 6.06 5.35
CA PHE A 111 2.93 5.44 4.10
C PHE A 111 1.44 5.08 4.11
N LEU A 112 0.99 4.44 5.17
CA LEU A 112 -0.42 4.04 5.32
C LEU A 112 -1.35 5.25 5.40
N GLU A 113 -0.98 6.29 6.13
CA GLU A 113 -1.79 7.50 6.23
C GLU A 113 -1.97 8.19 4.88
N ASN A 114 -0.91 8.21 4.07
CA ASN A 114 -0.96 8.84 2.76
C ASN A 114 -1.71 7.99 1.73
N LEU A 115 -1.64 6.67 1.86
CA LEU A 115 -2.33 5.75 0.96
C LEU A 115 -3.81 5.58 1.34
N MET A 116 -4.11 5.55 2.63
CA MET A 116 -5.44 5.34 3.17
C MET A 116 -5.84 6.49 4.10
N PRO A 117 -6.27 7.65 3.54
CA PRO A 117 -6.71 8.77 4.36
C PRO A 117 -7.85 8.38 5.30
N LYS A 118 -7.73 8.72 6.58
CA LYS A 118 -8.72 8.39 7.60
C LYS A 118 -10.11 8.92 7.28
N ASP A 119 -10.18 10.12 6.71
CA ASP A 119 -11.45 10.74 6.36
C ASP A 119 -12.23 9.94 5.33
N LEU A 120 -11.56 9.38 4.33
CA LEU A 120 -12.18 8.55 3.32
C LEU A 120 -12.72 7.25 3.91
N LEU A 121 -11.97 6.63 4.82
CA LEU A 121 -12.41 5.41 5.50
C LEU A 121 -13.59 5.69 6.41
N ALA A 122 -13.60 6.81 7.12
CA ALA A 122 -14.71 7.23 7.96
C ALA A 122 -15.98 7.47 7.12
N GLU A 123 -15.85 8.13 5.97
CA GLU A 123 -16.95 8.32 5.03
C GLU A 123 -17.50 7.01 4.50
N ALA A 124 -16.61 6.09 4.10
CA ALA A 124 -17.00 4.78 3.61
C ALA A 124 -17.81 4.00 4.65
N LYS A 125 -17.39 4.04 5.91
CA LYS A 125 -18.11 3.38 7.01
C LYS A 125 -19.47 4.02 7.27
N LYS A 126 -19.55 5.35 7.19
CA LYS A 126 -20.83 6.07 7.40
C LYS A 126 -21.83 5.79 6.29
N THR A 127 -21.39 5.62 5.05
CA THR A 127 -22.27 5.37 3.90
C THR A 127 -22.57 3.91 3.69
N ALA A 128 -21.85 2.99 4.36
CA ALA A 128 -22.08 1.56 4.23
C ALA A 128 -23.40 1.17 4.88
N PRO A 129 -24.08 0.13 4.37
CA PRO A 129 -25.27 -0.41 5.04
C PRO A 129 -24.98 -0.80 6.49
N ALA A 130 -26.00 -0.70 7.36
CA ALA A 130 -25.84 -1.00 8.78
C ALA A 130 -25.25 -2.40 9.04
N SER A 131 -25.59 -3.37 8.20
CA SER A 131 -25.07 -4.72 8.31
C SER A 131 -23.54 -4.79 8.10
N LEU A 132 -22.99 -3.90 7.27
CA LEU A 132 -21.56 -3.81 7.05
C LEU A 132 -20.86 -2.98 8.13
N GLN A 133 -21.55 -1.96 8.65
CA GLN A 133 -21.01 -1.14 9.74
C GLN A 133 -20.83 -1.93 11.03
N ALA A 134 -21.60 -2.99 11.21
CA ALA A 134 -21.52 -3.86 12.37
C ALA A 134 -20.34 -4.83 12.34
N LEU A 135 -19.66 -4.94 11.19
CA LEU A 135 -18.49 -5.79 11.07
C LEU A 135 -17.27 -5.09 11.67
#